data_0e26af6976c987b2182c480189f1d28f
#
_entry.id   0e26af6976c987b2182c480189f1d28f
#
_cell.length_a   1.000
_cell.length_b   1.000
_cell.length_c   1.000
_cell.angle_alpha   90.00
_cell.angle_beta   90.00
_cell.angle_gamma   90.00
#
_symmetry.space_group_name_H-M   'P 1'
#
loop_
_entity.id
_entity.type
_entity.pdbx_description
1 polymer ?
#
loop_
_entity_poly.entity_id
_entity_poly.type
_entity_poly.pdbx_seq_one_letter_code
_entity_poly.pdbx_strand_id
1 'polypeptide(L)'
;MIKSMTGFGRCEFTDEKRKFTVELKSVNHRYLDVNIKMPKKLNFFESSIRALLKEYIERGKVDVYITYEDYMEDNYALKYNSALAAQYLDYLNRMAEEFGLENDIRVSNLSRYPDVLVMEEQDVDEKELWDGLERALRGACEQFVASRIKEGESLKVDLIDKLDHMISYVDFIEKRSPQIMEEYRKRLEDKIKEILGDRQMDDGRIATEVIIYADKVCVDEETVRLRSHINTTKDTLLEGGSIGRKLDFIAQEMNREANTILSKANNIEISDTGINLKTSIEKVREQIQNIE
;
A
#
# COMPACT_ATOMS: atom_id res chain seq x y z
N MET A 1 11.10 -3.15 13.71
CA MET A 1 10.32 -1.98 13.23
C MET A 1 9.33 -2.45 12.20
N ILE A 2 8.15 -1.89 12.21
CA ILE A 2 7.08 -2.17 11.25
C ILE A 2 7.08 -1.07 10.20
N LYS A 3 6.88 -1.44 8.92
CA LYS A 3 6.75 -0.49 7.82
C LYS A 3 5.31 -0.51 7.29
N SER A 4 4.74 0.66 6.99
CA SER A 4 3.52 0.76 6.20
C SER A 4 3.82 0.49 4.72
N MET A 5 2.83 -0.03 3.98
CA MET A 5 2.92 -0.13 2.51
C MET A 5 2.67 1.20 1.82
N THR A 6 2.07 2.16 2.50
CA THR A 6 1.92 3.54 2.00
C THR A 6 3.11 4.37 2.45
N GLY A 7 3.53 5.31 1.61
CA GLY A 7 4.64 6.19 1.92
C GLY A 7 4.83 7.26 0.86
N PHE A 8 5.58 8.29 1.24
CA PHE A 8 5.95 9.40 0.40
C PHE A 8 7.41 9.78 0.66
N GLY A 9 8.14 10.06 -0.42
CA GLY A 9 9.49 10.62 -0.36
C GLY A 9 9.70 11.59 -1.50
N ARG A 10 10.35 12.71 -1.26
CA ARG A 10 10.70 13.70 -2.27
C ARG A 10 12.09 14.22 -1.97
N CYS A 11 12.95 14.22 -2.97
CA CYS A 11 14.27 14.83 -2.87
C CYS A 11 14.56 15.67 -4.08
N GLU A 12 15.21 16.79 -3.86
CA GLU A 12 15.71 17.68 -4.90
C GLU A 12 17.22 17.70 -4.80
N PHE A 13 17.88 17.48 -5.93
CA PHE A 13 19.32 17.67 -6.07
C PHE A 13 19.56 18.73 -7.13
N THR A 14 20.29 19.78 -6.76
CA THR A 14 20.62 20.88 -7.65
C THR A 14 22.14 21.05 -7.65
N ASP A 15 22.71 21.09 -8.84
CA ASP A 15 24.09 21.53 -9.08
C ASP A 15 24.10 22.85 -9.87
N GLU A 16 25.28 23.32 -10.27
CA GLU A 16 25.45 24.57 -11.01
C GLU A 16 24.79 24.54 -12.41
N LYS A 17 24.56 23.34 -12.95
CA LYS A 17 24.10 23.13 -14.33
C LYS A 17 22.66 22.68 -14.42
N ARG A 18 22.15 21.96 -13.36
CA ARG A 18 20.88 21.22 -13.49
C ARG A 18 20.22 20.94 -12.16
N LYS A 19 18.92 20.65 -12.22
CA LYS A 19 18.12 20.26 -11.08
C LYS A 19 17.36 18.96 -11.39
N PHE A 20 17.46 18.00 -10.47
CA PHE A 20 16.66 16.78 -10.45
C PHE A 20 15.69 16.84 -9.28
N THR A 21 14.42 16.57 -9.54
CA THR A 21 13.42 16.36 -8.49
C THR A 21 12.86 14.97 -8.64
N VAL A 22 12.92 14.18 -7.57
CA VAL A 22 12.39 12.82 -7.53
C VAL A 22 11.31 12.73 -6.46
N GLU A 23 10.13 12.27 -6.83
CA GLU A 23 9.02 11.99 -5.93
C GLU A 23 8.63 10.52 -6.00
N LEU A 24 8.48 9.89 -4.82
CA LEU A 24 8.06 8.52 -4.65
C LEU A 24 6.73 8.49 -3.89
N LYS A 25 5.75 7.76 -4.42
CA LYS A 25 4.49 7.48 -3.74
C LYS A 25 4.20 6.00 -3.82
N SER A 26 3.75 5.39 -2.72
CA SER A 26 3.32 4.00 -2.75
C SER A 26 1.93 3.80 -2.18
N VAL A 27 1.29 2.74 -2.68
CA VAL A 27 0.03 2.20 -2.16
C VAL A 27 0.16 0.70 -1.97
N ASN A 28 -0.73 0.13 -1.15
CA ASN A 28 -0.76 -1.30 -0.91
C ASN A 28 -0.90 -2.07 -2.23
N HIS A 29 0.02 -3.02 -2.44
CA HIS A 29 -0.06 -3.98 -3.54
C HIS A 29 0.68 -5.26 -3.18
N ARG A 30 0.18 -6.41 -3.70
CA ARG A 30 0.71 -7.74 -3.37
C ARG A 30 2.16 -7.95 -3.82
N TYR A 31 2.55 -7.37 -4.95
CA TYR A 31 3.86 -7.48 -5.57
C TYR A 31 4.48 -6.10 -5.69
N LEU A 32 5.79 -6.03 -5.94
CA LEU A 32 6.44 -4.79 -6.31
C LEU A 32 6.06 -4.43 -7.76
N ASP A 33 5.27 -3.38 -7.91
CA ASP A 33 4.90 -2.79 -9.20
C ASP A 33 5.41 -1.35 -9.24
N VAL A 34 6.37 -1.07 -10.12
CA VAL A 34 7.03 0.24 -10.22
C VAL A 34 6.67 0.89 -11.55
N ASN A 35 5.98 2.02 -11.45
CA ASN A 35 5.64 2.87 -12.58
C ASN A 35 6.50 4.14 -12.54
N ILE A 36 7.35 4.35 -13.56
CA ILE A 36 8.28 5.47 -13.62
C ILE A 36 7.81 6.45 -14.68
N LYS A 37 7.62 7.70 -14.29
CA LYS A 37 7.35 8.83 -15.19
C LYS A 37 8.54 9.78 -15.16
N MET A 38 9.19 9.92 -16.29
CA MET A 38 10.39 10.74 -16.44
C MET A 38 10.49 11.36 -17.84
N PRO A 39 11.29 12.43 -18.02
CA PRO A 39 11.59 13.00 -19.32
C PRO A 39 12.27 11.98 -20.24
N LYS A 40 11.98 12.06 -21.54
CA LYS A 40 12.57 11.15 -22.56
C LYS A 40 14.10 11.09 -22.52
N LYS A 41 14.75 12.19 -22.18
CA LYS A 41 16.20 12.35 -22.04
C LYS A 41 16.80 11.40 -20.98
N LEU A 42 16.02 10.90 -20.03
CA LEU A 42 16.46 10.00 -18.95
C LEU A 42 16.06 8.55 -19.16
N ASN A 43 15.35 8.21 -20.24
CA ASN A 43 14.78 6.86 -20.45
C ASN A 43 15.84 5.74 -20.44
N PHE A 44 17.07 6.01 -20.85
CA PHE A 44 18.15 5.03 -20.84
C PHE A 44 18.59 4.60 -19.43
N PHE A 45 18.24 5.38 -18.38
CA PHE A 45 18.47 5.02 -16.98
C PHE A 45 17.37 4.17 -16.34
N GLU A 46 16.28 3.85 -17.04
CA GLU A 46 15.13 3.14 -16.44
C GLU A 46 15.53 1.85 -15.73
N SER A 47 16.42 1.07 -16.33
CA SER A 47 16.89 -0.19 -15.74
C SER A 47 17.69 0.01 -14.44
N SER A 48 18.54 1.03 -14.42
CA SER A 48 19.35 1.40 -13.25
C SER A 48 18.48 1.95 -12.12
N ILE A 49 17.48 2.78 -12.45
CA ILE A 49 16.49 3.28 -11.48
C ILE A 49 15.71 2.13 -10.85
N ARG A 50 15.24 1.18 -11.66
CA ARG A 50 14.52 -0.02 -11.17
C ARG A 50 15.39 -0.89 -10.28
N ALA A 51 16.67 -1.03 -10.58
CA ALA A 51 17.63 -1.78 -9.76
C ALA A 51 17.83 -1.11 -8.40
N LEU A 52 18.05 0.21 -8.39
CA LEU A 52 18.22 0.98 -7.16
C LEU A 52 16.96 0.95 -6.27
N LEU A 53 15.77 1.10 -6.84
CA LEU A 53 14.52 1.03 -6.08
C LEU A 53 14.30 -0.31 -5.37
N LYS A 54 14.76 -1.43 -5.96
CA LYS A 54 14.70 -2.76 -5.35
C LYS A 54 15.59 -2.91 -4.11
N GLU A 55 16.61 -2.07 -3.93
CA GLU A 55 17.43 -2.05 -2.71
C GLU A 55 16.63 -1.55 -1.49
N TYR A 56 15.62 -0.70 -1.70
CA TYR A 56 14.85 -0.03 -0.66
C TYR A 56 13.43 -0.58 -0.49
N ILE A 57 12.85 -1.20 -1.53
CA ILE A 57 11.42 -1.53 -1.60
C ILE A 57 11.25 -2.99 -2.04
N GLU A 58 10.66 -3.82 -1.17
CA GLU A 58 10.41 -5.23 -1.45
C GLU A 58 9.03 -5.46 -2.10
N ARG A 59 8.02 -4.61 -1.73
CA ARG A 59 6.64 -4.81 -2.17
C ARG A 59 5.86 -3.47 -2.16
N GLY A 60 4.75 -3.44 -2.93
CA GLY A 60 3.88 -2.28 -3.06
C GLY A 60 3.82 -1.78 -4.51
N LYS A 61 2.79 -1.01 -4.85
CA LYS A 61 2.74 -0.27 -6.10
C LYS A 61 3.35 1.10 -5.86
N VAL A 62 4.44 1.40 -6.58
CA VAL A 62 5.23 2.62 -6.41
C VAL A 62 5.17 3.44 -7.69
N ASP A 63 4.65 4.65 -7.59
CA ASP A 63 4.73 5.65 -8.64
C ASP A 63 5.93 6.56 -8.38
N VAL A 64 6.82 6.64 -9.36
CA VAL A 64 8.05 7.45 -9.34
C VAL A 64 7.90 8.56 -10.36
N TYR A 65 8.00 9.80 -9.91
CA TYR A 65 7.97 10.98 -10.76
C TYR A 65 9.35 11.65 -10.73
N ILE A 66 9.96 11.76 -11.89
CA ILE A 66 11.27 12.41 -12.05
C ILE A 66 11.09 13.62 -12.95
N THR A 67 11.51 14.79 -12.46
CA THR A 67 11.61 16.00 -13.26
C THR A 67 13.07 16.41 -13.36
N TYR A 68 13.42 16.95 -14.52
CA TYR A 68 14.76 17.42 -14.86
C TYR A 68 14.67 18.82 -15.43
N GLU A 69 15.44 19.74 -14.87
CA GLU A 69 15.60 21.10 -15.36
C GLU A 69 17.08 21.31 -15.68
N ASP A 70 17.35 21.84 -16.86
CA ASP A 70 18.68 22.19 -17.34
C ASP A 70 18.83 23.71 -17.31
N TYR A 71 19.85 24.22 -16.61
CA TYR A 71 20.10 25.66 -16.49
C TYR A 71 21.15 26.15 -17.47
N MET A 72 21.74 25.26 -18.29
CA MET A 72 22.70 25.64 -19.31
C MET A 72 21.97 26.24 -20.50
N GLU A 73 22.15 27.56 -20.72
CA GLU A 73 21.54 28.31 -21.83
C GLU A 73 22.07 27.85 -23.21
N ASP A 74 23.24 27.20 -23.28
CA ASP A 74 23.95 26.86 -24.52
C ASP A 74 23.92 25.38 -24.91
N ASN A 75 22.86 24.65 -24.58
CA ASN A 75 22.76 23.21 -24.90
C ASN A 75 22.50 22.92 -26.41
N TYR A 76 22.41 23.94 -27.24
CA TYR A 76 22.20 23.76 -28.67
C TYR A 76 23.40 24.27 -29.48
N ALA A 77 24.00 23.35 -30.21
CA ALA A 77 24.99 23.72 -31.22
C ALA A 77 24.30 23.78 -32.59
N LEU A 78 24.54 24.87 -33.31
CA LEU A 78 24.11 24.99 -34.70
C LEU A 78 25.10 24.23 -35.60
N LYS A 79 24.65 23.12 -36.20
CA LYS A 79 25.46 22.33 -37.14
C LYS A 79 25.11 22.66 -38.57
N TYR A 80 26.13 22.96 -39.34
CA TYR A 80 26.00 23.19 -40.74
C TYR A 80 26.32 21.94 -41.55
N ASN A 81 25.35 21.47 -42.33
CA ASN A 81 25.50 20.36 -43.25
C ASN A 81 25.93 20.85 -44.64
N SER A 82 27.24 21.01 -44.80
CA SER A 82 27.83 21.55 -46.06
C SER A 82 27.58 20.62 -47.25
N ALA A 83 27.55 19.32 -47.05
CA ALA A 83 27.30 18.35 -48.13
C ALA A 83 25.88 18.44 -48.67
N LEU A 84 24.89 18.58 -47.79
CA LEU A 84 23.49 18.75 -48.18
C LEU A 84 23.24 20.13 -48.81
N ALA A 85 23.86 21.19 -48.29
CA ALA A 85 23.80 22.50 -48.88
C ALA A 85 24.35 22.54 -50.30
N ALA A 86 25.46 21.83 -50.57
CA ALA A 86 26.02 21.70 -51.92
C ALA A 86 25.09 20.96 -52.86
N GLN A 87 24.39 19.91 -52.42
CA GLN A 87 23.39 19.21 -53.22
C GLN A 87 22.20 20.11 -53.58
N TYR A 88 21.67 20.85 -52.62
CA TYR A 88 20.62 21.85 -52.90
C TYR A 88 21.06 22.86 -53.92
N LEU A 89 22.27 23.38 -53.80
CA LEU A 89 22.81 24.38 -54.73
C LEU A 89 22.96 23.82 -56.14
N ASP A 90 23.44 22.57 -56.28
CA ASP A 90 23.60 21.91 -57.60
C ASP A 90 22.23 21.69 -58.27
N TYR A 91 21.26 21.15 -57.54
CA TYR A 91 19.93 20.93 -58.11
C TYR A 91 19.23 22.21 -58.50
N LEU A 92 19.33 23.26 -57.71
CA LEU A 92 18.71 24.55 -58.01
C LEU A 92 19.36 25.23 -59.23
N ASN A 93 20.66 25.11 -59.39
CA ASN A 93 21.34 25.59 -60.61
C ASN A 93 20.86 24.80 -61.82
N ARG A 94 20.77 23.47 -61.74
CA ARG A 94 20.27 22.63 -62.83
C ARG A 94 18.82 22.95 -63.18
N MET A 95 17.95 23.18 -62.21
CA MET A 95 16.57 23.60 -62.44
C MET A 95 16.50 24.98 -63.13
N ALA A 96 17.35 25.94 -62.73
CA ALA A 96 17.41 27.25 -63.36
C ALA A 96 17.81 27.13 -64.83
N GLU A 97 18.80 26.28 -65.17
CA GLU A 97 19.26 26.06 -66.53
C GLU A 97 18.19 25.31 -67.37
N GLU A 98 17.59 24.23 -66.81
CA GLU A 98 16.61 23.38 -67.50
C GLU A 98 15.32 24.10 -67.85
N PHE A 99 14.85 24.98 -66.98
CA PHE A 99 13.58 25.68 -67.14
C PHE A 99 13.77 27.18 -67.61
N GLY A 100 15.00 27.64 -67.78
CA GLY A 100 15.31 29.03 -68.18
C GLY A 100 14.87 30.06 -67.12
N LEU A 101 14.99 29.70 -65.86
CA LEU A 101 14.60 30.52 -64.70
C LEU A 101 15.84 31.33 -64.20
N GLU A 102 15.58 32.51 -63.66
CA GLU A 102 16.59 33.26 -62.96
C GLU A 102 16.89 32.62 -61.60
N ASN A 103 18.18 32.37 -61.34
CA ASN A 103 18.59 31.78 -60.04
C ASN A 103 18.74 32.92 -59.02
N ASP A 104 17.84 33.01 -58.07
CA ASP A 104 17.80 33.96 -56.97
C ASP A 104 18.35 33.46 -55.67
N ILE A 105 19.14 32.36 -55.65
CA ILE A 105 19.64 31.76 -54.43
C ILE A 105 20.52 32.73 -53.66
N ARG A 106 20.11 32.99 -52.43
CA ARG A 106 20.88 33.73 -51.43
C ARG A 106 21.22 32.85 -50.25
N VAL A 107 22.26 33.20 -49.53
CA VAL A 107 22.64 32.46 -48.28
C VAL A 107 21.47 32.37 -47.32
N SER A 108 20.63 33.43 -47.21
CA SER A 108 19.42 33.45 -46.40
C SER A 108 18.33 32.44 -46.83
N ASN A 109 18.29 32.10 -48.13
CA ASN A 109 17.37 31.10 -48.65
C ASN A 109 17.95 29.68 -48.41
N LEU A 110 19.22 29.46 -48.75
CA LEU A 110 19.91 28.19 -48.59
C LEU A 110 19.95 27.74 -47.13
N SER A 111 20.12 28.66 -46.17
CA SER A 111 20.15 28.38 -44.75
C SER A 111 18.78 27.90 -44.17
N ARG A 112 17.68 28.15 -44.89
CA ARG A 112 16.32 27.77 -44.49
C ARG A 112 15.87 26.43 -45.07
N TYR A 113 16.64 25.84 -46.00
CA TYR A 113 16.28 24.53 -46.54
C TYR A 113 16.42 23.48 -45.47
N PRO A 114 15.54 22.46 -45.50
CA PRO A 114 15.53 21.39 -44.47
C PRO A 114 16.93 20.80 -44.30
N ASP A 115 17.30 20.59 -43.04
CA ASP A 115 18.54 19.92 -42.60
C ASP A 115 19.87 20.56 -43.07
N VAL A 116 19.86 21.78 -43.65
CA VAL A 116 21.06 22.54 -43.95
C VAL A 116 21.67 23.15 -42.70
N LEU A 117 20.84 23.71 -41.83
CA LEU A 117 21.22 24.15 -40.49
C LEU A 117 20.34 23.40 -39.49
N VAL A 118 20.96 22.58 -38.68
CA VAL A 118 20.29 21.77 -37.66
C VAL A 118 20.75 22.21 -36.27
N MET A 119 19.81 22.45 -35.38
CA MET A 119 20.13 22.58 -33.97
C MET A 119 20.33 21.19 -33.39
N GLU A 120 21.55 20.83 -33.01
CA GLU A 120 21.83 19.59 -32.27
C GLU A 120 21.99 19.91 -30.79
N GLU A 121 21.32 19.13 -29.94
CA GLU A 121 21.64 19.14 -28.51
C GLU A 121 23.07 18.64 -28.33
N GLN A 122 23.85 19.32 -27.49
CA GLN A 122 25.20 18.84 -27.14
C GLN A 122 25.08 17.53 -26.34
N ASP A 123 25.99 16.58 -26.63
CA ASP A 123 26.10 15.34 -25.89
C ASP A 123 26.40 15.68 -24.42
N VAL A 124 25.46 15.28 -23.55
CA VAL A 124 25.63 15.43 -22.11
C VAL A 124 26.33 14.16 -21.59
N ASP A 125 27.31 14.32 -20.71
CA ASP A 125 27.98 13.19 -20.09
C ASP A 125 26.95 12.36 -19.27
N GLU A 126 26.70 11.15 -19.75
CA GLU A 126 25.76 10.21 -19.12
C GLU A 126 26.12 9.91 -17.66
N LYS A 127 27.42 9.90 -17.33
CA LYS A 127 27.87 9.67 -15.95
C LYS A 127 27.48 10.82 -15.03
N GLU A 128 27.71 12.06 -15.46
CA GLU A 128 27.32 13.24 -14.67
C GLU A 128 25.80 13.29 -14.47
N LEU A 129 25.03 12.90 -15.51
CA LEU A 129 23.56 12.84 -15.39
C LEU A 129 23.13 11.77 -14.39
N TRP A 130 23.76 10.59 -14.45
CA TRP A 130 23.45 9.51 -13.54
C TRP A 130 23.79 9.86 -12.10
N ASP A 131 24.98 10.41 -11.86
CA ASP A 131 25.44 10.78 -10.52
C ASP A 131 24.48 11.77 -9.83
N GLY A 132 23.99 12.77 -10.56
CA GLY A 132 23.02 13.74 -10.07
C GLY A 132 21.65 13.09 -9.79
N LEU A 133 21.16 12.29 -10.73
CA LEU A 133 19.90 11.56 -10.61
C LEU A 133 19.94 10.53 -9.47
N GLU A 134 21.04 9.78 -9.34
CA GLU A 134 21.21 8.77 -8.29
C GLU A 134 21.17 9.40 -6.90
N ARG A 135 21.81 10.56 -6.70
CA ARG A 135 21.75 11.29 -5.42
C ARG A 135 20.34 11.71 -5.07
N ALA A 136 19.60 12.29 -6.01
CA ALA A 136 18.20 12.66 -5.82
C ALA A 136 17.33 11.43 -5.51
N LEU A 137 17.56 10.32 -6.23
CA LEU A 137 16.81 9.09 -6.09
C LEU A 137 17.06 8.43 -4.73
N ARG A 138 18.33 8.32 -4.28
CA ARG A 138 18.68 7.77 -2.96
C ARG A 138 18.10 8.63 -1.83
N GLY A 139 18.20 9.96 -1.92
CA GLY A 139 17.60 10.86 -0.95
C GLY A 139 16.07 10.74 -0.89
N ALA A 140 15.40 10.58 -2.02
CA ALA A 140 13.96 10.33 -2.05
C ALA A 140 13.59 8.96 -1.47
N CYS A 141 14.38 7.91 -1.74
CA CYS A 141 14.18 6.57 -1.16
C CYS A 141 14.36 6.57 0.36
N GLU A 142 15.36 7.27 0.89
CA GLU A 142 15.59 7.38 2.32
C GLU A 142 14.40 8.06 3.04
N GLN A 143 13.91 9.17 2.49
CA GLN A 143 12.72 9.85 3.02
C GLN A 143 11.47 8.98 2.91
N PHE A 144 11.33 8.26 1.81
CA PHE A 144 10.24 7.33 1.58
C PHE A 144 10.23 6.19 2.63
N VAL A 145 11.37 5.57 2.90
CA VAL A 145 11.50 4.52 3.93
C VAL A 145 11.24 5.10 5.31
N ALA A 146 11.76 6.28 5.63
CA ALA A 146 11.50 6.95 6.90
C ALA A 146 10.01 7.26 7.10
N SER A 147 9.32 7.71 6.05
CA SER A 147 7.86 7.94 6.07
C SER A 147 7.10 6.65 6.35
N ARG A 148 7.47 5.53 5.69
CA ARG A 148 6.85 4.21 5.88
C ARG A 148 7.04 3.66 7.30
N ILE A 149 8.23 3.87 7.88
CA ILE A 149 8.52 3.47 9.27
C ILE A 149 7.66 4.29 10.24
N LYS A 150 7.62 5.61 10.07
CA LYS A 150 6.82 6.50 10.93
C LYS A 150 5.33 6.13 10.91
N GLU A 151 4.78 5.88 9.73
CA GLU A 151 3.39 5.47 9.57
C GLU A 151 3.15 4.06 10.14
N GLY A 152 4.08 3.12 9.91
CA GLY A 152 4.02 1.77 10.47
C GLY A 152 3.98 1.74 12.00
N GLU A 153 4.80 2.55 12.66
CA GLU A 153 4.77 2.66 14.13
C GLU A 153 3.46 3.31 14.63
N SER A 154 2.90 4.28 13.90
CA SER A 154 1.59 4.84 14.22
C SER A 154 0.46 3.81 14.08
N LEU A 155 0.48 3.01 13.01
CA LEU A 155 -0.46 1.90 12.81
C LEU A 155 -0.35 0.84 13.90
N LYS A 156 0.87 0.54 14.36
CA LYS A 156 1.11 -0.40 15.46
C LYS A 156 0.41 0.03 16.74
N VAL A 157 0.55 1.31 17.12
CA VAL A 157 -0.10 1.84 18.34
C VAL A 157 -1.63 1.73 18.24
N ASP A 158 -2.20 2.15 17.13
CA ASP A 158 -3.65 2.08 16.90
C ASP A 158 -4.19 0.65 16.87
N LEU A 159 -3.40 -0.30 16.31
CA LEU A 159 -3.75 -1.73 16.31
C LEU A 159 -3.73 -2.32 17.72
N ILE A 160 -2.73 -1.98 18.54
CA ILE A 160 -2.64 -2.44 19.92
C ILE A 160 -3.84 -1.94 20.73
N ASP A 161 -4.20 -0.66 20.60
CA ASP A 161 -5.38 -0.07 21.24
C ASP A 161 -6.69 -0.82 20.86
N LYS A 162 -6.87 -1.10 19.56
CA LYS A 162 -8.03 -1.87 19.09
C LYS A 162 -8.07 -3.28 19.65
N LEU A 163 -6.91 -3.96 19.71
CA LEU A 163 -6.78 -5.30 20.27
C LEU A 163 -7.07 -5.30 21.78
N ASP A 164 -6.65 -4.27 22.51
CA ASP A 164 -6.98 -4.10 23.93
C ASP A 164 -8.48 -3.91 24.14
N HIS A 165 -9.12 -3.13 23.28
CA HIS A 165 -10.56 -2.95 23.32
C HIS A 165 -11.32 -4.26 23.01
N MET A 166 -10.80 -5.09 22.09
CA MET A 166 -11.39 -6.41 21.81
C MET A 166 -11.35 -7.35 23.02
N ILE A 167 -10.30 -7.29 23.84
CA ILE A 167 -10.23 -8.06 25.10
C ILE A 167 -11.41 -7.73 26.01
N SER A 168 -11.83 -6.47 26.08
CA SER A 168 -12.99 -6.08 26.91
C SER A 168 -14.30 -6.74 26.46
N TYR A 169 -14.48 -6.96 25.15
CA TYR A 169 -15.62 -7.72 24.63
C TYR A 169 -15.55 -9.19 25.00
N VAL A 170 -14.36 -9.80 24.93
CA VAL A 170 -14.15 -11.19 25.35
C VAL A 170 -14.46 -11.34 26.84
N ASP A 171 -13.94 -10.44 27.68
CA ASP A 171 -14.21 -10.42 29.13
C ASP A 171 -15.70 -10.30 29.45
N PHE A 172 -16.44 -9.48 28.70
CA PHE A 172 -17.88 -9.37 28.85
C PHE A 172 -18.59 -10.68 28.51
N ILE A 173 -18.26 -11.33 27.40
CA ILE A 173 -18.86 -12.59 26.98
C ILE A 173 -18.59 -13.69 28.03
N GLU A 174 -17.35 -13.82 28.50
CA GLU A 174 -16.95 -14.79 29.51
C GLU A 174 -17.74 -14.60 30.84
N LYS A 175 -17.96 -13.36 31.26
CA LYS A 175 -18.73 -13.06 32.49
C LYS A 175 -20.23 -13.24 32.31
N ARG A 176 -20.76 -12.96 31.12
CA ARG A 176 -22.20 -12.98 30.85
C ARG A 176 -22.70 -14.41 30.55
N SER A 177 -21.89 -15.26 29.96
CA SER A 177 -22.25 -16.62 29.56
C SER A 177 -22.79 -17.49 30.73
N PRO A 178 -22.15 -17.57 31.90
CA PRO A 178 -22.68 -18.32 33.06
C PRO A 178 -24.02 -17.78 33.56
N GLN A 179 -24.22 -16.47 33.54
CA GLN A 179 -25.46 -15.83 34.00
C GLN A 179 -26.67 -16.21 33.13
N ILE A 180 -26.44 -16.32 31.81
CA ILE A 180 -27.48 -16.75 30.85
C ILE A 180 -27.95 -18.17 31.18
N MET A 181 -27.04 -19.05 31.59
CA MET A 181 -27.38 -20.40 32.00
C MET A 181 -28.27 -20.44 33.23
N GLU A 182 -27.95 -19.60 34.22
CA GLU A 182 -28.75 -19.50 35.45
C GLU A 182 -30.13 -18.88 35.17
N GLU A 183 -30.21 -17.86 34.35
CA GLU A 183 -31.46 -17.23 33.87
C GLU A 183 -32.31 -18.23 33.08
N TYR A 184 -31.69 -19.04 32.22
CA TYR A 184 -32.42 -20.07 31.47
C TYR A 184 -33.01 -21.14 32.40
N ARG A 185 -32.22 -21.64 33.36
CA ARG A 185 -32.67 -22.62 34.37
C ARG A 185 -33.88 -22.08 35.14
N LYS A 186 -33.78 -20.86 35.68
CA LYS A 186 -34.85 -20.24 36.42
C LYS A 186 -36.11 -20.07 35.57
N ARG A 187 -35.98 -19.62 34.36
CA ARG A 187 -37.09 -19.45 33.40
C ARG A 187 -37.78 -20.80 33.12
N LEU A 188 -37.01 -21.86 32.98
CA LEU A 188 -37.52 -23.19 32.77
C LEU A 188 -38.31 -23.71 33.98
N GLU A 189 -37.77 -23.53 35.18
CA GLU A 189 -38.43 -23.88 36.45
C GLU A 189 -39.75 -23.10 36.62
N ASP A 190 -39.76 -21.80 36.39
CA ASP A 190 -40.95 -20.95 36.48
C ASP A 190 -42.05 -21.37 35.49
N LYS A 191 -41.65 -21.67 34.25
CA LYS A 191 -42.58 -22.07 33.19
C LYS A 191 -43.19 -23.46 33.46
N ILE A 192 -42.43 -24.35 34.07
CA ILE A 192 -42.89 -25.67 34.51
C ILE A 192 -43.91 -25.56 35.63
N LYS A 193 -43.65 -24.69 36.60
CA LYS A 193 -44.61 -24.41 37.70
C LYS A 193 -45.93 -23.85 37.15
N GLU A 194 -45.86 -22.96 36.17
CA GLU A 194 -47.07 -22.40 35.52
C GLU A 194 -47.91 -23.48 34.82
N ILE A 195 -47.26 -24.46 34.14
CA ILE A 195 -47.95 -25.49 33.37
C ILE A 195 -48.48 -26.63 34.25
N LEU A 196 -47.70 -27.08 35.25
CA LEU A 196 -48.00 -28.30 36.03
C LEU A 196 -48.74 -28.01 37.35
N GLY A 197 -48.77 -26.75 37.80
CA GLY A 197 -49.29 -26.38 39.13
C GLY A 197 -48.52 -27.11 40.23
N ASP A 198 -49.25 -27.70 41.19
CA ASP A 198 -48.67 -28.41 42.34
C ASP A 198 -48.17 -29.87 42.05
N ARG A 199 -48.13 -30.27 40.75
CA ARG A 199 -47.57 -31.60 40.42
C ARG A 199 -46.05 -31.54 40.47
N GLN A 200 -45.43 -32.46 41.22
CA GLN A 200 -43.97 -32.56 41.26
C GLN A 200 -43.40 -33.00 39.93
N MET A 201 -42.44 -32.23 39.44
CA MET A 201 -41.62 -32.63 38.29
C MET A 201 -40.33 -33.28 38.78
N ASP A 202 -39.81 -34.19 37.96
CA ASP A 202 -38.49 -34.82 38.17
C ASP A 202 -37.38 -33.80 37.90
N ASP A 203 -36.65 -33.39 38.97
CA ASP A 203 -35.52 -32.48 38.91
C ASP A 203 -34.44 -32.97 37.93
N GLY A 204 -34.34 -34.29 37.70
CA GLY A 204 -33.41 -34.88 36.74
C GLY A 204 -33.69 -34.48 35.30
N ARG A 205 -34.97 -34.28 34.91
CA ARG A 205 -35.34 -33.81 33.58
C ARG A 205 -34.97 -32.35 33.34
N ILE A 206 -35.16 -31.50 34.36
CA ILE A 206 -34.74 -30.09 34.29
C ILE A 206 -33.22 -29.99 34.13
N ALA A 207 -32.49 -30.76 34.96
CA ALA A 207 -31.03 -30.79 34.88
C ALA A 207 -30.52 -31.25 33.49
N THR A 208 -31.15 -32.28 32.91
CA THR A 208 -30.80 -32.76 31.56
C THR A 208 -31.02 -31.70 30.49
N GLU A 209 -32.15 -30.98 30.52
CA GLU A 209 -32.44 -29.92 29.57
C GLU A 209 -31.47 -28.73 29.69
N VAL A 210 -31.12 -28.37 30.93
CA VAL A 210 -30.11 -27.31 31.18
C VAL A 210 -28.74 -27.73 30.67
N ILE A 211 -28.33 -29.00 30.81
CA ILE A 211 -27.05 -29.49 30.28
C ILE A 211 -27.05 -29.46 28.74
N ILE A 212 -28.12 -29.91 28.08
CA ILE A 212 -28.25 -29.87 26.62
C ILE A 212 -28.18 -28.41 26.11
N TYR A 213 -28.85 -27.49 26.80
CA TYR A 213 -28.81 -26.08 26.48
C TYR A 213 -27.40 -25.50 26.70
N ALA A 214 -26.74 -25.87 27.82
CA ALA A 214 -25.37 -25.45 28.11
C ALA A 214 -24.40 -25.81 27.00
N ASP A 215 -24.39 -27.05 26.54
CA ASP A 215 -23.56 -27.55 25.47
C ASP A 215 -23.79 -26.74 24.17
N LYS A 216 -25.02 -26.39 23.88
CA LYS A 216 -25.42 -25.66 22.67
C LYS A 216 -24.94 -24.20 22.64
N VAL A 217 -24.90 -23.54 23.81
CA VAL A 217 -24.55 -22.11 23.94
C VAL A 217 -23.15 -21.86 24.52
N CYS A 218 -22.41 -22.93 24.84
CA CYS A 218 -21.06 -22.83 25.38
C CYS A 218 -20.11 -22.19 24.38
N VAL A 219 -19.44 -21.12 24.80
CA VAL A 219 -18.49 -20.36 24.00
C VAL A 219 -17.09 -20.29 24.62
N ASP A 220 -16.83 -21.11 25.61
CA ASP A 220 -15.60 -21.03 26.41
C ASP A 220 -14.35 -21.34 25.57
N GLU A 221 -14.43 -22.31 24.67
CA GLU A 221 -13.33 -22.65 23.76
C GLU A 221 -13.03 -21.49 22.81
N GLU A 222 -14.05 -20.89 22.22
CA GLU A 222 -13.93 -19.77 21.29
C GLU A 222 -13.36 -18.52 21.97
N THR A 223 -13.78 -18.22 23.19
CA THR A 223 -13.25 -17.08 23.94
C THR A 223 -11.78 -17.27 24.33
N VAL A 224 -11.38 -18.45 24.77
CA VAL A 224 -9.97 -18.79 25.07
C VAL A 224 -9.10 -18.69 23.80
N ARG A 225 -9.57 -19.26 22.69
CA ARG A 225 -8.84 -19.19 21.41
C ARG A 225 -8.73 -17.75 20.93
N LEU A 226 -9.81 -16.99 20.98
CA LEU A 226 -9.84 -15.60 20.57
C LEU A 226 -8.87 -14.74 21.39
N ARG A 227 -8.85 -14.92 22.71
CA ARG A 227 -7.88 -14.26 23.61
C ARG A 227 -6.44 -14.61 23.24
N SER A 228 -6.16 -15.88 22.95
CA SER A 228 -4.86 -16.35 22.50
C SER A 228 -4.44 -15.69 21.18
N HIS A 229 -5.36 -15.62 20.22
CA HIS A 229 -5.10 -14.97 18.92
C HIS A 229 -4.85 -13.47 19.05
N ILE A 230 -5.61 -12.77 19.92
CA ILE A 230 -5.39 -11.34 20.19
C ILE A 230 -4.00 -11.12 20.79
N ASN A 231 -3.59 -11.91 21.79
CA ASN A 231 -2.28 -11.79 22.41
C ASN A 231 -1.16 -12.11 21.40
N THR A 232 -1.30 -13.19 20.62
CA THR A 232 -0.33 -13.55 19.57
C THR A 232 -0.19 -12.42 18.51
N THR A 233 -1.29 -11.73 18.19
CA THR A 233 -1.26 -10.58 17.28
C THR A 233 -0.46 -9.43 17.89
N LYS A 234 -0.66 -9.12 19.17
CA LYS A 234 0.11 -8.09 19.89
C LYS A 234 1.59 -8.43 19.93
N ASP A 235 1.94 -9.66 20.31
CA ASP A 235 3.33 -10.12 20.38
C ASP A 235 4.00 -10.01 19.00
N THR A 236 3.31 -10.45 17.95
CA THR A 236 3.79 -10.35 16.57
C THR A 236 4.03 -8.89 16.13
N LEU A 237 3.14 -7.95 16.52
CA LEU A 237 3.31 -6.52 16.29
C LEU A 237 4.52 -5.94 17.06
N LEU A 238 4.82 -6.47 18.24
CA LEU A 238 5.97 -6.05 19.03
C LEU A 238 7.30 -6.57 18.47
N GLU A 239 7.33 -7.81 17.97
CA GLU A 239 8.49 -8.40 17.29
C GLU A 239 8.87 -7.60 16.03
N GLY A 240 7.88 -7.19 15.22
CA GLY A 240 8.09 -6.46 13.98
C GLY A 240 8.67 -7.33 12.87
N GLY A 241 9.18 -6.67 11.81
CA GLY A 241 9.69 -7.35 10.62
C GLY A 241 8.59 -7.60 9.58
N SER A 242 8.79 -8.53 8.66
CA SER A 242 7.82 -8.89 7.61
C SER A 242 6.69 -9.77 8.15
N ILE A 243 5.76 -9.16 8.88
CA ILE A 243 4.73 -9.84 9.67
C ILE A 243 3.34 -9.83 9.04
N GLY A 244 3.10 -9.05 7.99
CA GLY A 244 1.77 -8.82 7.43
C GLY A 244 0.99 -10.08 7.08
N ARG A 245 1.64 -11.12 6.50
CA ARG A 245 0.98 -12.40 6.17
C ARG A 245 0.58 -13.19 7.41
N LYS A 246 1.45 -13.23 8.44
CA LYS A 246 1.18 -13.91 9.70
C LYS A 246 0.00 -13.26 10.41
N LEU A 247 -0.03 -11.93 10.44
CA LEU A 247 -1.12 -11.16 11.04
C LEU A 247 -2.45 -11.36 10.30
N ASP A 248 -2.47 -11.36 8.96
CA ASP A 248 -3.70 -11.60 8.17
C ASP A 248 -4.26 -13.00 8.46
N PHE A 249 -3.41 -14.03 8.58
CA PHE A 249 -3.84 -15.37 8.96
C PHE A 249 -4.47 -15.38 10.37
N ILE A 250 -3.82 -14.76 11.37
CA ILE A 250 -4.35 -14.70 12.72
C ILE A 250 -5.69 -13.95 12.76
N ALA A 251 -5.82 -12.85 12.00
CA ALA A 251 -7.07 -12.09 11.90
C ALA A 251 -8.22 -12.94 11.28
N GLN A 252 -7.91 -13.82 10.34
CA GLN A 252 -8.90 -14.77 9.80
C GLN A 252 -9.36 -15.77 10.85
N GLU A 253 -8.44 -16.30 11.67
CA GLU A 253 -8.81 -17.20 12.79
C GLU A 253 -9.65 -16.45 13.83
N MET A 254 -9.29 -15.21 14.21
CA MET A 254 -10.13 -14.40 15.11
C MET A 254 -11.55 -14.21 14.54
N ASN A 255 -11.69 -13.97 13.26
CA ASN A 255 -13.00 -13.84 12.61
C ASN A 255 -13.80 -15.14 12.64
N ARG A 256 -13.12 -16.29 12.52
CA ARG A 256 -13.73 -17.61 12.63
C ARG A 256 -14.30 -17.84 14.04
N GLU A 257 -13.51 -17.57 15.09
CA GLU A 257 -13.97 -17.71 16.47
C GLU A 257 -15.14 -16.75 16.79
N ALA A 258 -15.07 -15.50 16.33
CA ALA A 258 -16.17 -14.54 16.49
C ALA A 258 -17.47 -14.99 15.78
N ASN A 259 -17.37 -15.59 14.60
CA ASN A 259 -18.53 -16.15 13.89
C ASN A 259 -19.14 -17.34 14.68
N THR A 260 -18.30 -18.18 15.28
CA THR A 260 -18.79 -19.31 16.09
C THR A 260 -19.49 -18.81 17.36
N ILE A 261 -18.94 -17.81 18.03
CA ILE A 261 -19.59 -17.13 19.18
C ILE A 261 -20.97 -16.61 18.77
N LEU A 262 -21.06 -15.89 17.65
CA LEU A 262 -22.34 -15.36 17.14
C LEU A 262 -23.35 -16.47 16.80
N SER A 263 -22.91 -17.58 16.24
CA SER A 263 -23.80 -18.72 15.90
C SER A 263 -24.35 -19.43 17.12
N LYS A 264 -23.61 -19.43 18.23
CA LYS A 264 -24.01 -20.00 19.51
C LYS A 264 -24.76 -19.01 20.40
N ALA A 265 -24.69 -17.72 20.10
CA ALA A 265 -25.33 -16.66 20.88
C ALA A 265 -26.85 -16.78 20.81
N ASN A 266 -27.47 -16.96 21.99
CA ASN A 266 -28.92 -17.03 22.16
C ASN A 266 -29.45 -15.93 23.14
N ASN A 267 -28.65 -14.87 23.27
CA ASN A 267 -28.95 -13.70 24.11
C ASN A 267 -28.55 -12.44 23.33
N ILE A 268 -29.40 -11.41 23.41
CA ILE A 268 -29.21 -10.14 22.66
C ILE A 268 -27.88 -9.46 23.02
N GLU A 269 -27.52 -9.43 24.31
CA GLU A 269 -26.30 -8.77 24.78
C GLU A 269 -25.04 -9.45 24.24
N ILE A 270 -25.01 -10.81 24.22
CA ILE A 270 -23.88 -11.55 23.59
C ILE A 270 -23.87 -11.35 22.07
N SER A 271 -25.03 -11.35 21.43
CA SER A 271 -25.12 -11.10 19.98
C SER A 271 -24.60 -9.72 19.61
N ASP A 272 -25.02 -8.67 20.33
CA ASP A 272 -24.56 -7.29 20.08
C ASP A 272 -23.06 -7.15 20.33
N THR A 273 -22.56 -7.75 21.43
CA THR A 273 -21.12 -7.75 21.74
C THR A 273 -20.34 -8.53 20.69
N GLY A 274 -20.83 -9.66 20.21
CA GLY A 274 -20.23 -10.46 19.15
C GLY A 274 -20.18 -9.72 17.81
N ILE A 275 -21.22 -8.95 17.48
CA ILE A 275 -21.23 -8.08 16.27
C ILE A 275 -20.16 -6.98 16.38
N ASN A 276 -20.07 -6.31 17.54
CA ASN A 276 -19.06 -5.30 17.80
C ASN A 276 -17.65 -5.87 17.73
N LEU A 277 -17.44 -7.04 18.31
CA LEU A 277 -16.18 -7.77 18.25
C LEU A 277 -15.79 -8.10 16.80
N LYS A 278 -16.70 -8.66 16.02
CA LYS A 278 -16.49 -8.96 14.60
C LYS A 278 -16.16 -7.69 13.79
N THR A 279 -16.87 -6.62 14.03
CA THR A 279 -16.60 -5.33 13.38
C THR A 279 -15.21 -4.81 13.73
N SER A 280 -14.77 -4.98 14.97
CA SER A 280 -13.41 -4.60 15.41
C SER A 280 -12.34 -5.48 14.76
N ILE A 281 -12.58 -6.79 14.62
CA ILE A 281 -11.68 -7.72 13.92
C ILE A 281 -11.51 -7.30 12.45
N GLU A 282 -12.60 -6.97 11.74
CA GLU A 282 -12.50 -6.52 10.35
C GLU A 282 -11.71 -5.21 10.22
N LYS A 283 -11.92 -4.23 11.11
CA LYS A 283 -11.12 -2.99 11.14
C LYS A 283 -9.63 -3.27 11.37
N VAL A 284 -9.31 -4.17 12.30
CA VAL A 284 -7.92 -4.61 12.54
C VAL A 284 -7.34 -5.27 11.30
N ARG A 285 -8.10 -6.16 10.64
CA ARG A 285 -7.68 -6.85 9.43
C ARG A 285 -7.40 -5.90 8.26
N GLU A 286 -8.26 -4.90 8.03
CA GLU A 286 -8.03 -3.88 7.01
C GLU A 286 -6.73 -3.11 7.23
N GLN A 287 -6.41 -2.77 8.48
CA GLN A 287 -5.17 -2.08 8.80
C GLN A 287 -3.94 -2.98 8.67
N ILE A 288 -4.04 -4.27 9.07
CA ILE A 288 -2.98 -5.27 8.89
C ILE A 288 -2.57 -5.39 7.40
N GLN A 289 -3.52 -5.26 6.48
CA GLN A 289 -3.22 -5.29 5.05
C GLN A 289 -2.30 -4.16 4.58
N ASN A 290 -2.14 -3.11 5.36
CA ASN A 290 -1.23 -2.00 5.09
C ASN A 290 0.15 -2.17 5.77
N ILE A 291 0.41 -3.30 6.43
CA ILE A 291 1.67 -3.62 7.11
C ILE A 291 2.52 -4.53 6.22
N GLU A 292 3.81 -4.18 6.12
CA GLU A 292 4.84 -4.97 5.45
C GLU A 292 5.70 -5.73 6.47
#